data_db37561454061502289327c77bed4168
#
_entry.id   db37561454061502289327c77bed4168
#
_cell.length_a   1.000
_cell.length_b   1.000
_cell.length_c   1.000
_cell.angle_alpha   90.00
_cell.angle_beta   90.00
_cell.angle_gamma   90.00
#
_symmetry.space_group_name_H-M   'P 1'
#
loop_
_entity.id
_entity.type
_entity.pdbx_description
1 polymer ?
#
loop_
_entity_poly.entity_id
_entity_poly.type
_entity_poly.pdbx_seq_one_letter_code
_entity_poly.pdbx_strand_id
1 'polypeptide(L)'
;GWLGIPSSTGWKTITPVTFSTITFHLFAFGFVGIGLLQAKSGTSGKVVARGALWIALIFGLLFSVQAMVGKGTFDVWKLLFGGDFFTGNGYLLGAGFTQGPGQTQAYASIWETTYKISNSLNVGLAFAAVGFLVAGLVGVPLAFYGIKKGWVSIEGGKLPQCFLRGLMDKGDNPT
;
A
#
# COMPACT_ATOMS: atom_id res chain seq x y z
N GLY A 1 -20.13 -17.68 -6.56
CA GLY A 1 -19.08 -17.08 -7.36
C GLY A 1 -19.21 -15.56 -7.39
N TRP A 2 -18.13 -14.84 -7.13
CA TRP A 2 -18.09 -13.37 -7.03
C TRP A 2 -18.34 -12.63 -8.35
N LEU A 3 -18.49 -13.32 -9.46
CA LEU A 3 -18.75 -12.72 -10.78
C LEU A 3 -19.98 -13.28 -11.50
N GLY A 4 -20.96 -13.87 -10.81
CA GLY A 4 -22.27 -14.19 -11.40
C GLY A 4 -22.25 -14.93 -12.77
N ILE A 5 -21.15 -15.57 -13.15
CA ILE A 5 -21.04 -16.30 -14.39
C ILE A 5 -21.53 -17.72 -14.16
N PRO A 6 -22.56 -18.17 -14.89
CA PRO A 6 -23.13 -19.52 -14.73
C PRO A 6 -22.06 -20.59 -15.02
N SER A 7 -22.01 -21.61 -14.19
CA SER A 7 -21.11 -22.76 -14.28
C SER A 7 -21.34 -23.67 -15.50
N SER A 8 -22.14 -23.26 -16.47
CA SER A 8 -22.55 -24.07 -17.63
C SER A 8 -21.56 -24.03 -18.82
N THR A 9 -20.62 -23.14 -18.82
CA THR A 9 -19.60 -23.07 -19.88
C THR A 9 -18.26 -23.51 -19.30
N GLY A 10 -17.86 -24.73 -19.46
CA GLY A 10 -16.63 -25.45 -19.07
C GLY A 10 -15.32 -24.70 -18.81
N TRP A 11 -15.34 -23.42 -18.53
CA TRP A 11 -14.24 -22.62 -18.05
C TRP A 11 -14.04 -22.91 -16.56
N LYS A 12 -12.98 -23.63 -16.23
CA LYS A 12 -12.56 -23.80 -14.85
C LYS A 12 -12.31 -22.40 -14.28
N THR A 13 -13.25 -21.91 -13.49
CA THR A 13 -13.09 -20.64 -12.77
C THR A 13 -11.82 -20.72 -11.96
N ILE A 14 -10.92 -19.73 -12.14
CA ILE A 14 -9.71 -19.60 -11.34
C ILE A 14 -10.17 -19.57 -9.88
N THR A 15 -9.70 -20.52 -9.09
CA THR A 15 -10.08 -20.59 -7.67
C THR A 15 -9.52 -19.35 -6.96
N PRO A 16 -10.15 -18.85 -5.90
CA PRO A 16 -9.61 -17.73 -5.12
C PRO A 16 -8.16 -17.96 -4.67
N VAL A 17 -7.81 -19.21 -4.36
CA VAL A 17 -6.44 -19.60 -3.98
C VAL A 17 -5.48 -19.43 -5.16
N THR A 18 -5.85 -19.88 -6.36
CA THR A 18 -5.00 -19.73 -7.55
C THR A 18 -4.81 -18.26 -7.90
N PHE A 19 -5.88 -17.45 -7.80
CA PHE A 19 -5.79 -16.01 -8.03
C PHE A 19 -4.87 -15.32 -7.03
N SER A 20 -4.98 -15.64 -5.74
CA SER A 20 -4.11 -15.14 -4.68
C SER A 20 -2.64 -15.50 -4.92
N THR A 21 -2.37 -16.76 -5.32
CA THR A 21 -1.01 -17.22 -5.62
C THR A 21 -0.41 -16.49 -6.81
N ILE A 22 -1.16 -16.33 -7.89
CA ILE A 22 -0.71 -15.57 -9.08
C ILE A 22 -0.41 -14.11 -8.69
N THR A 23 -1.31 -13.47 -7.96
CA THR A 23 -1.13 -12.09 -7.50
C THR A 23 0.13 -11.94 -6.67
N PHE A 24 0.39 -12.87 -5.73
CA PHE A 24 1.58 -12.87 -4.90
C PHE A 24 2.87 -12.94 -5.74
N HIS A 25 2.93 -13.86 -6.70
CA HIS A 25 4.13 -14.01 -7.53
C HIS A 25 4.33 -12.80 -8.46
N LEU A 26 3.27 -12.28 -9.09
CA LEU A 26 3.37 -11.09 -9.93
C LEU A 26 3.83 -9.87 -9.13
N PHE A 27 3.34 -9.72 -7.92
CA PHE A 27 3.76 -8.64 -7.01
C PHE A 27 5.23 -8.78 -6.62
N ALA A 28 5.68 -9.98 -6.27
CA ALA A 28 7.07 -10.26 -5.94
C ALA A 28 8.00 -9.95 -7.13
N PHE A 29 7.65 -10.40 -8.34
CA PHE A 29 8.40 -10.08 -9.57
C PHE A 29 8.43 -8.58 -9.85
N GLY A 30 7.33 -7.86 -9.61
CA GLY A 30 7.28 -6.40 -9.75
C GLY A 30 8.31 -5.71 -8.85
N PHE A 31 8.43 -6.10 -7.59
CA PHE A 31 9.44 -5.55 -6.66
C PHE A 31 10.87 -5.88 -7.07
N VAL A 32 11.14 -7.12 -7.53
CA VAL A 32 12.45 -7.49 -8.07
C VAL A 32 12.78 -6.62 -9.30
N GLY A 33 11.81 -6.41 -10.20
CA GLY A 33 11.98 -5.55 -11.36
C GLY A 33 12.34 -4.12 -10.99
N ILE A 34 11.63 -3.52 -10.02
CA ILE A 34 11.93 -2.18 -9.52
C ILE A 34 13.35 -2.11 -8.91
N GLY A 35 13.74 -3.13 -8.13
CA GLY A 35 15.08 -3.22 -7.55
C GLY A 35 16.19 -3.27 -8.61
N LEU A 36 15.96 -4.02 -9.69
CA LEU A 36 16.92 -4.14 -10.80
C LEU A 36 17.05 -2.84 -11.60
N LEU A 37 15.95 -2.09 -11.78
CA LEU A 37 15.98 -0.80 -12.48
C LEU A 37 16.82 0.25 -11.72
N GLN A 38 16.79 0.24 -10.41
CA GLN A 38 17.56 1.16 -9.58
C GLN A 38 19.07 0.85 -9.54
N ALA A 39 19.47 -0.38 -9.82
CA ALA A 39 20.87 -0.80 -9.79
C ALA A 39 21.75 -0.12 -10.89
N LYS A 40 21.15 0.58 -11.85
CA LYS A 40 21.84 1.22 -12.97
C LYS A 40 22.39 2.63 -12.67
N SER A 41 22.07 3.22 -11.51
CA SER A 41 22.64 4.52 -11.12
C SER A 41 24.02 4.29 -10.48
N GLY A 42 25.06 4.94 -11.01
CA GLY A 42 26.45 4.87 -10.53
C GLY A 42 26.67 5.37 -9.09
N THR A 43 25.67 5.27 -8.24
CA THR A 43 25.65 5.69 -6.84
C THR A 43 26.43 4.69 -5.99
N SER A 44 27.33 5.19 -5.13
CA SER A 44 28.10 4.36 -4.21
C SER A 44 27.19 3.45 -3.36
N GLY A 45 27.52 2.16 -3.25
CA GLY A 45 26.76 1.19 -2.47
C GLY A 45 26.52 1.60 -1.02
N LYS A 46 27.44 2.38 -0.42
CA LYS A 46 27.28 2.93 0.95
C LYS A 46 26.11 3.93 1.03
N VAL A 47 25.94 4.78 0.01
CA VAL A 47 24.85 5.77 -0.04
C VAL A 47 23.51 5.05 -0.20
N VAL A 48 23.44 4.05 -1.08
CA VAL A 48 22.25 3.23 -1.28
C VAL A 48 21.87 2.47 0.01
N ALA A 49 22.84 1.83 0.66
CA ALA A 49 22.62 1.10 1.91
C ALA A 49 22.12 2.02 3.03
N ARG A 50 22.71 3.23 3.16
CA ARG A 50 22.26 4.22 4.15
C ARG A 50 20.84 4.70 3.86
N GLY A 51 20.51 4.98 2.60
CA GLY A 51 19.15 5.35 2.19
C GLY A 51 18.14 4.25 2.47
N ALA A 52 18.47 3.02 2.12
CA ALA A 52 17.61 1.85 2.39
C ALA A 52 17.37 1.66 3.90
N LEU A 53 18.41 1.80 4.72
CA LEU A 53 18.30 1.71 6.18
C LEU A 53 17.38 2.81 6.73
N TRP A 54 17.53 4.06 6.27
CA TRP A 54 16.66 5.17 6.69
C TRP A 54 15.21 4.92 6.32
N ILE A 55 14.93 4.48 5.09
CA ILE A 55 13.57 4.15 4.64
C ILE A 55 12.99 3.01 5.48
N ALA A 56 13.77 1.96 5.73
CA ALA A 56 13.31 0.82 6.54
C ALA A 56 12.97 1.23 7.98
N LEU A 57 13.78 2.08 8.60
CA LEU A 57 13.53 2.59 9.96
C LEU A 57 12.29 3.47 10.02
N ILE A 58 12.14 4.42 9.07
CA ILE A 58 10.97 5.30 9.00
C ILE A 58 9.71 4.48 8.74
N PHE A 59 9.77 3.52 7.81
CA PHE A 59 8.64 2.65 7.49
C PHE A 59 8.21 1.81 8.70
N GLY A 60 9.16 1.19 9.40
CA GLY A 60 8.89 0.42 10.61
C GLY A 60 8.29 1.27 11.74
N LEU A 61 8.81 2.50 11.93
CA LEU A 61 8.27 3.45 12.89
C LEU A 61 6.83 3.84 12.55
N LEU A 62 6.58 4.26 11.30
CA LEU A 62 5.26 4.66 10.84
C LEU A 62 4.24 3.53 10.96
N PHE A 63 4.63 2.32 10.55
CA PHE A 63 3.78 1.13 10.68
C PHE A 63 3.39 0.88 12.15
N SER A 64 4.37 0.93 13.06
CA SER A 64 4.14 0.70 14.48
C SER A 64 3.23 1.78 15.11
N VAL A 65 3.51 3.05 14.81
CA VAL A 65 2.69 4.17 15.31
C VAL A 65 1.26 4.07 14.78
N GLN A 66 1.06 3.80 13.50
CA GLN A 66 -0.28 3.63 12.92
C GLN A 66 -1.03 2.46 13.55
N ALA A 67 -0.37 1.34 13.77
CA ALA A 67 -0.97 0.18 14.43
C ALA A 67 -1.42 0.52 15.87
N MET A 68 -0.58 1.23 16.63
CA MET A 68 -0.93 1.68 17.98
C MET A 68 -2.09 2.69 17.97
N VAL A 69 -2.08 3.65 17.07
CA VAL A 69 -3.17 4.64 16.90
C VAL A 69 -4.47 3.92 16.54
N GLY A 70 -4.43 2.98 15.59
CA GLY A 70 -5.60 2.21 15.20
C GLY A 70 -6.18 1.41 16.37
N LYS A 71 -5.32 0.70 17.12
CA LYS A 71 -5.76 -0.02 18.34
C LYS A 71 -6.33 0.91 19.38
N GLY A 72 -5.64 2.02 19.67
CA GLY A 72 -6.12 3.02 20.65
C GLY A 72 -7.46 3.63 20.26
N THR A 73 -7.66 3.93 18.98
CA THR A 73 -8.94 4.44 18.46
C THR A 73 -10.08 3.43 18.70
N PHE A 74 -9.85 2.16 18.44
CA PHE A 74 -10.84 1.12 18.68
C PHE A 74 -11.12 0.90 20.18
N ASP A 75 -10.11 1.00 21.03
CA ASP A 75 -10.30 0.91 22.48
C ASP A 75 -11.12 2.09 23.01
N VAL A 76 -10.79 3.31 22.58
CA VAL A 76 -11.54 4.53 22.96
C VAL A 76 -12.98 4.43 22.45
N TRP A 77 -13.17 3.99 21.20
CA TRP A 77 -14.51 3.80 20.65
C TRP A 77 -15.33 2.82 21.49
N LYS A 78 -14.74 1.68 21.84
CA LYS A 78 -15.41 0.67 22.69
C LYS A 78 -15.75 1.20 24.07
N LEU A 79 -14.88 2.03 24.65
CA LEU A 79 -15.10 2.66 25.96
C LEU A 79 -16.26 3.66 25.92
N LEU A 80 -16.37 4.46 24.84
CA LEU A 80 -17.36 5.54 24.74
C LEU A 80 -18.73 5.06 24.27
N PHE A 81 -18.75 4.13 23.32
CA PHE A 81 -19.97 3.71 22.63
C PHE A 81 -20.36 2.25 22.89
N GLY A 82 -19.49 1.48 23.53
CA GLY A 82 -19.68 0.06 23.72
C GLY A 82 -19.53 -0.72 22.41
N GLY A 83 -20.13 -1.90 22.35
CA GLY A 83 -20.15 -2.77 21.18
C GLY A 83 -19.34 -4.04 21.37
N ASP A 84 -19.82 -5.12 20.76
CA ASP A 84 -19.16 -6.42 20.79
C ASP A 84 -18.33 -6.63 19.51
N PHE A 85 -17.16 -6.02 19.50
CA PHE A 85 -16.18 -6.19 18.42
C PHE A 85 -14.76 -6.34 18.99
N PHE A 86 -13.91 -7.01 18.24
CA PHE A 86 -12.52 -7.23 18.61
C PHE A 86 -11.70 -5.96 18.33
N THR A 87 -11.30 -5.25 19.40
CA THR A 87 -10.54 -4.00 19.27
C THR A 87 -9.14 -4.19 18.65
N GLY A 88 -8.59 -5.41 18.66
CA GLY A 88 -7.35 -5.75 18.01
C GLY A 88 -7.37 -5.53 16.48
N ASN A 89 -8.56 -5.51 15.84
CA ASN A 89 -8.68 -5.15 14.43
C ASN A 89 -8.10 -3.77 14.12
N GLY A 90 -7.99 -2.88 15.10
CA GLY A 90 -7.32 -1.59 14.96
C GLY A 90 -5.84 -1.70 14.53
N TYR A 91 -5.14 -2.78 14.86
CA TYR A 91 -3.76 -3.00 14.39
C TYR A 91 -3.65 -3.11 12.87
N LEU A 92 -4.72 -3.49 12.18
CA LEU A 92 -4.77 -3.54 10.72
C LEU A 92 -4.66 -2.17 10.06
N LEU A 93 -4.80 -1.06 10.83
CA LEU A 93 -4.60 0.29 10.31
C LEU A 93 -3.21 0.45 9.69
N GLY A 94 -2.16 -0.01 10.38
CA GLY A 94 -0.79 0.03 9.86
C GLY A 94 -0.64 -0.72 8.54
N ALA A 95 -1.22 -1.91 8.43
CA ALA A 95 -1.20 -2.68 7.19
C ALA A 95 -1.99 -1.99 6.06
N GLY A 96 -3.18 -1.46 6.36
CA GLY A 96 -4.03 -0.78 5.37
C GLY A 96 -3.39 0.48 4.80
N PHE A 97 -2.92 1.36 5.66
CA PHE A 97 -2.35 2.65 5.24
C PHE A 97 -0.95 2.55 4.64
N THR A 98 -0.10 1.68 5.19
CA THR A 98 1.31 1.64 4.79
C THR A 98 1.57 0.63 3.68
N GLN A 99 0.88 -0.51 3.68
CA GLN A 99 1.15 -1.62 2.77
C GLN A 99 0.04 -1.83 1.73
N GLY A 100 -1.13 -1.23 1.96
CA GLY A 100 -2.28 -1.30 1.05
C GLY A 100 -3.08 -2.61 1.14
N PRO A 101 -4.05 -2.81 0.21
CA PRO A 101 -5.06 -3.85 0.33
C PRO A 101 -4.52 -5.28 0.26
N GLY A 102 -3.46 -5.52 -0.51
CA GLY A 102 -2.91 -6.87 -0.69
C GLY A 102 -2.37 -7.47 0.60
N GLN A 103 -1.52 -6.73 1.30
CA GLN A 103 -0.94 -7.17 2.57
C GLN A 103 -2.00 -7.21 3.68
N THR A 104 -2.86 -6.22 3.71
CA THR A 104 -3.98 -6.16 4.67
C THR A 104 -4.88 -7.37 4.52
N GLN A 105 -5.23 -7.74 3.29
CA GLN A 105 -6.02 -8.94 3.01
C GLN A 105 -5.31 -10.20 3.51
N ALA A 106 -3.99 -10.32 3.31
CA ALA A 106 -3.22 -11.47 3.76
C ALA A 106 -3.29 -11.61 5.30
N TYR A 107 -3.02 -10.54 6.04
CA TYR A 107 -3.09 -10.57 7.52
C TYR A 107 -4.50 -10.81 8.03
N ALA A 108 -5.47 -10.07 7.51
CA ALA A 108 -6.85 -10.16 7.97
C ALA A 108 -7.49 -11.52 7.65
N SER A 109 -7.15 -12.13 6.52
CA SER A 109 -7.61 -13.49 6.18
C SER A 109 -7.07 -14.53 7.16
N ILE A 110 -5.81 -14.41 7.59
CA ILE A 110 -5.23 -15.29 8.62
C ILE A 110 -5.98 -15.09 9.94
N TRP A 111 -6.31 -13.87 10.31
CA TRP A 111 -7.05 -13.60 11.53
C TRP A 111 -8.45 -14.23 11.51
N GLU A 112 -9.15 -14.16 10.38
CA GLU A 112 -10.48 -14.79 10.25
C GLU A 112 -10.39 -16.31 10.20
N THR A 113 -9.47 -16.85 9.41
CA THR A 113 -9.42 -18.30 9.18
C THR A 113 -8.79 -19.08 10.34
N THR A 114 -7.67 -18.56 10.89
CA THR A 114 -6.89 -19.24 11.92
C THR A 114 -7.37 -18.89 13.32
N TYR A 115 -7.54 -17.57 13.60
CA TYR A 115 -7.89 -17.10 14.94
C TYR A 115 -9.39 -16.87 15.12
N LYS A 116 -10.21 -17.07 14.08
CA LYS A 116 -11.67 -16.92 14.11
C LYS A 116 -12.14 -15.52 14.54
N ILE A 117 -11.34 -14.50 14.25
CA ILE A 117 -11.67 -13.09 14.54
C ILE A 117 -12.56 -12.57 13.42
N SER A 118 -13.83 -12.34 13.72
CA SER A 118 -14.83 -11.92 12.74
C SER A 118 -14.55 -10.53 12.19
N ASN A 119 -14.89 -10.30 10.89
CA ASN A 119 -14.82 -9.00 10.21
C ASN A 119 -13.44 -8.35 10.08
N SER A 120 -12.36 -9.06 10.37
CA SER A 120 -11.00 -8.53 10.21
C SER A 120 -10.71 -8.11 8.78
N LEU A 121 -11.17 -8.90 7.80
CA LEU A 121 -10.99 -8.60 6.39
C LEU A 121 -11.67 -7.30 5.97
N ASN A 122 -12.93 -7.13 6.36
CA ASN A 122 -13.70 -5.93 6.03
C ASN A 122 -13.09 -4.67 6.66
N VAL A 123 -12.68 -4.75 7.94
CA VAL A 123 -12.03 -3.65 8.65
C VAL A 123 -10.69 -3.30 8.00
N GLY A 124 -9.87 -4.30 7.69
CA GLY A 124 -8.58 -4.07 7.06
C GLY A 124 -8.69 -3.43 5.67
N LEU A 125 -9.62 -3.93 4.84
CA LEU A 125 -9.87 -3.35 3.51
C LEU A 125 -10.46 -1.94 3.58
N ALA A 126 -11.30 -1.64 4.58
CA ALA A 126 -11.79 -0.29 4.83
C ALA A 126 -10.63 0.67 5.14
N PHE A 127 -9.68 0.26 5.99
CA PHE A 127 -8.48 1.06 6.26
C PHE A 127 -7.64 1.28 5.00
N ALA A 128 -7.47 0.28 4.15
CA ALA A 128 -6.75 0.44 2.89
C ALA A 128 -7.46 1.43 1.93
N ALA A 129 -8.79 1.35 1.83
CA ALA A 129 -9.58 2.29 1.02
C ALA A 129 -9.44 3.74 1.52
N VAL A 130 -9.56 3.97 2.83
CA VAL A 130 -9.34 5.29 3.43
C VAL A 130 -7.90 5.74 3.23
N GLY A 131 -6.92 4.85 3.33
CA GLY A 131 -5.51 5.13 3.08
C GLY A 131 -5.28 5.68 1.66
N PHE A 132 -5.90 5.09 0.64
CA PHE A 132 -5.83 5.59 -0.74
C PHE A 132 -6.47 6.98 -0.89
N LEU A 133 -7.61 7.21 -0.25
CA LEU A 133 -8.24 8.54 -0.26
C LEU A 133 -7.34 9.61 0.37
N VAL A 134 -6.74 9.30 1.52
CA VAL A 134 -5.80 10.21 2.20
C VAL A 134 -4.55 10.43 1.35
N ALA A 135 -4.00 9.38 0.74
CA ALA A 135 -2.85 9.51 -0.15
C ALA A 135 -3.14 10.42 -1.34
N GLY A 136 -4.32 10.28 -1.97
CA GLY A 136 -4.72 11.13 -3.09
C GLY A 136 -5.02 12.57 -2.68
N LEU A 137 -5.81 12.76 -1.64
CA LEU A 137 -6.32 14.10 -1.25
C LEU A 137 -5.29 14.91 -0.46
N VAL A 138 -4.41 14.28 0.30
CA VAL A 138 -3.43 14.94 1.17
C VAL A 138 -2.01 14.68 0.68
N GLY A 139 -1.67 13.44 0.39
CA GLY A 139 -0.31 13.05 0.03
C GLY A 139 0.18 13.71 -1.26
N VAL A 140 -0.63 13.71 -2.31
CA VAL A 140 -0.27 14.31 -3.59
C VAL A 140 -0.09 15.83 -3.47
N PRO A 141 -1.03 16.61 -2.89
CA PRO A 141 -0.82 18.06 -2.68
C PRO A 141 0.39 18.38 -1.81
N LEU A 142 0.64 17.57 -0.76
CA LEU A 142 1.80 17.73 0.12
C LEU A 142 3.12 17.49 -0.62
N ALA A 143 3.17 16.49 -1.50
CA ALA A 143 4.32 16.22 -2.34
C ALA A 143 4.60 17.40 -3.29
N PHE A 144 3.58 17.95 -3.94
CA PHE A 144 3.72 19.16 -4.76
C PHE A 144 4.20 20.36 -3.97
N TYR A 145 3.68 20.55 -2.75
CA TYR A 145 4.13 21.62 -1.86
C TYR A 145 5.61 21.48 -1.52
N GLY A 146 6.07 20.25 -1.16
CA GLY A 146 7.46 19.94 -0.85
C GLY A 146 8.39 20.23 -2.04
N ILE A 147 7.98 19.87 -3.26
CA ILE A 147 8.71 20.18 -4.49
C ILE A 147 8.83 21.69 -4.71
N LYS A 148 7.72 22.42 -4.56
CA LYS A 148 7.72 23.91 -4.70
C LYS A 148 8.63 24.59 -3.67
N LYS A 149 8.74 24.04 -2.47
CA LYS A 149 9.61 24.56 -1.39
C LYS A 149 11.07 24.15 -1.54
N GLY A 150 11.41 23.31 -2.54
CA GLY A 150 12.78 22.84 -2.75
C GLY A 150 13.26 21.81 -1.72
N TRP A 151 12.34 21.14 -1.02
CA TRP A 151 12.69 20.06 -0.08
C TRP A 151 13.19 18.81 -0.80
N VAL A 152 12.86 18.67 -2.06
CA VAL A 152 13.27 17.57 -2.93
C VAL A 152 14.07 18.16 -4.08
N SER A 153 15.35 17.76 -4.22
CA SER A 153 16.15 18.03 -5.41
C SER A 153 15.83 16.96 -6.46
N ILE A 154 15.29 17.39 -7.58
CA ILE A 154 15.07 16.53 -8.74
C ILE A 154 16.30 16.63 -9.63
N GLU A 155 16.99 15.50 -9.87
CA GLU A 155 18.07 15.45 -10.85
C GLU A 155 17.50 15.86 -12.23
N GLY A 156 17.99 17.01 -12.74
CA GLY A 156 17.45 17.61 -13.98
C GLY A 156 16.80 18.98 -13.80
N GLY A 157 16.64 19.49 -12.60
CA GLY A 157 16.38 20.89 -12.28
C GLY A 157 14.97 21.43 -12.44
N LYS A 158 14.08 20.81 -13.21
CA LYS A 158 12.64 21.16 -13.29
C LYS A 158 11.86 19.93 -13.76
N LEU A 159 10.79 19.61 -13.03
CA LEU A 159 9.81 18.66 -13.55
C LEU A 159 9.29 19.17 -14.90
N PRO A 160 9.26 18.34 -15.96
CA PRO A 160 8.63 18.71 -17.22
C PRO A 160 7.21 19.23 -16.97
N GLN A 161 6.82 20.29 -17.66
CA GLN A 161 5.49 20.89 -17.47
C GLN A 161 4.35 19.90 -17.78
N CYS A 162 4.59 18.94 -18.66
CA CYS A 162 3.69 17.83 -18.97
C CYS A 162 3.42 16.95 -17.73
N PHE A 163 4.47 16.65 -16.94
CA PHE A 163 4.33 15.89 -15.70
C PHE A 163 3.52 16.64 -14.64
N LEU A 164 3.74 17.97 -14.52
CA LEU A 164 2.98 18.84 -13.61
C LEU A 164 1.50 18.96 -13.98
N ARG A 165 1.17 18.78 -15.26
CA ARG A 165 -0.20 18.83 -15.76
C ARG A 165 -0.86 17.45 -15.88
N GLY A 166 -0.14 16.38 -15.54
CA GLY A 166 -0.62 14.99 -15.70
C GLY A 166 -0.81 14.57 -17.17
N LEU A 167 -0.17 15.26 -18.12
CA LEU A 167 -0.22 14.97 -19.54
C LEU A 167 1.06 14.22 -19.93
N MET A 168 0.94 13.14 -20.69
CA MET A 168 2.09 12.53 -21.35
C MET A 168 2.53 13.40 -22.51
N ASP A 169 3.83 13.72 -22.57
CA ASP A 169 4.38 14.43 -23.72
C ASP A 169 4.37 13.49 -24.93
N LYS A 170 3.74 13.95 -26.01
CA LYS A 170 3.56 13.18 -27.25
C LYS A 170 4.82 13.19 -28.13
N GLY A 171 5.93 13.76 -27.61
CA GLY A 171 7.10 14.14 -28.39
C GLY A 171 8.31 13.24 -28.37
N ASP A 172 8.44 12.31 -27.43
CA ASP A 172 9.60 11.44 -27.34
C ASP A 172 9.27 10.00 -27.78
N ASN A 173 9.04 9.80 -29.07
CA ASN A 173 9.20 8.51 -29.67
C ASN A 173 10.69 8.40 -30.08
N PRO A 174 11.53 7.61 -29.41
CA PRO A 174 12.86 7.30 -29.93
C PRO A 174 12.69 6.46 -31.18
N THR A 175 13.07 7.03 -32.33
CA THR A 175 13.27 6.31 -33.57
C THR A 175 14.39 5.30 -33.42
#